data_e9d728ca9ffc8dc9b73edbe592f16a73
#
_entry.id   e9d728ca9ffc8dc9b73edbe592f16a73
#
_cell.length_a   1.000
_cell.length_b   1.000
_cell.length_c   1.000
_cell.angle_alpha   90.00
_cell.angle_beta   90.00
_cell.angle_gamma   90.00
#
_symmetry.space_group_name_H-M   'P 1'
#
loop_
_entity.id
_entity.type
_entity.pdbx_description
1 polymer ?
#
loop_
_entity_poly.entity_id
_entity_poly.type
_entity_poly.pdbx_seq_one_letter_code
_entity_poly.pdbx_strand_id
1 'polypeptide(L)'
;AVKTFKERFPEKEILADMKIMDAGYYESEEALKVGADYVTVLGVTDNLTIKGCIDAAEKYGKEIVVDMICAPDLPRRIRELENLGAHGLAVHVGTDQQAAGRKPIDDLRVMAEHCKAAKISVAGGISADTTPEYAALKPEVLIVGSGITHAKNPVKAAKEIKKSMEECK
;
A
#
# COMPACT_ATOMS: atom_id res chain seq x y z
N ALA A 1 1.34 0.00 19.10
CA ALA A 1 1.08 -1.17 18.24
C ALA A 1 2.34 -1.57 17.50
N VAL A 2 2.97 -0.71 16.65
CA VAL A 2 4.15 -1.05 15.81
C VAL A 2 5.27 -1.71 16.64
N LYS A 3 5.75 -1.05 17.70
CA LYS A 3 6.78 -1.59 18.59
C LYS A 3 6.46 -3.00 19.10
N THR A 4 5.24 -3.22 19.60
CA THR A 4 4.80 -4.52 20.12
C THR A 4 4.78 -5.60 19.04
N PHE A 5 4.34 -5.28 17.80
CA PHE A 5 4.37 -6.24 16.71
C PHE A 5 5.81 -6.56 16.30
N LYS A 6 6.70 -5.56 16.23
CA LYS A 6 8.10 -5.79 15.88
C LYS A 6 8.84 -6.63 16.93
N GLU A 7 8.54 -6.44 18.20
CA GLU A 7 9.08 -7.27 19.29
C GLU A 7 8.58 -8.72 19.23
N ARG A 8 7.30 -8.93 18.86
CA ARG A 8 6.72 -10.29 18.79
C ARG A 8 7.04 -11.03 17.49
N PHE A 9 7.25 -10.29 16.39
CA PHE A 9 7.47 -10.84 15.05
C PHE A 9 8.63 -10.09 14.38
N PRO A 10 9.85 -10.21 14.88
CA PRO A 10 10.99 -9.40 14.41
C PRO A 10 11.34 -9.66 12.94
N GLU A 11 11.00 -10.85 12.43
CA GLU A 11 11.22 -11.26 11.05
C GLU A 11 10.16 -10.74 10.06
N LYS A 12 9.08 -10.15 10.55
CA LYS A 12 8.01 -9.60 9.70
C LYS A 12 8.24 -8.12 9.40
N GLU A 13 7.97 -7.76 8.17
CA GLU A 13 7.86 -6.36 7.80
C GLU A 13 6.53 -5.79 8.30
N ILE A 14 6.59 -4.56 8.81
CA ILE A 14 5.45 -3.87 9.40
C ILE A 14 5.16 -2.60 8.63
N LEU A 15 3.97 -2.53 8.03
CA LEU A 15 3.45 -1.30 7.46
C LEU A 15 2.56 -0.59 8.48
N ALA A 16 2.94 0.64 8.83
CA ALA A 16 2.11 1.54 9.62
C ALA A 16 1.17 2.32 8.70
N ASP A 17 -0.10 1.91 8.65
CA ASP A 17 -1.11 2.56 7.81
C ASP A 17 -1.64 3.84 8.47
N MET A 18 -0.84 4.91 8.40
CA MET A 18 -1.12 6.18 9.06
C MET A 18 -1.94 7.15 8.19
N LYS A 19 -1.91 6.96 6.87
CA LYS A 19 -2.57 7.86 5.91
C LYS A 19 -2.28 9.34 6.18
N ILE A 20 -1.00 9.65 6.37
CA ILE A 20 -0.51 10.98 6.72
C ILE A 20 -1.06 12.02 5.73
N MET A 21 -1.58 13.13 6.26
CA MET A 21 -2.13 14.23 5.49
C MET A 21 -1.36 15.54 5.69
N ASP A 22 -0.61 15.67 6.78
CA ASP A 22 0.18 16.84 7.16
C ASP A 22 1.37 16.42 8.03
N ALA A 23 2.32 17.33 8.30
CA ALA A 23 3.50 17.09 9.14
C ALA A 23 4.30 15.82 8.78
N GLY A 24 4.48 15.59 7.47
CA GLY A 24 4.94 14.31 6.90
C GLY A 24 6.20 13.74 7.53
N TYR A 25 7.24 14.57 7.70
CA TYR A 25 8.48 14.11 8.33
C TYR A 25 8.26 13.65 9.78
N TYR A 26 7.59 14.46 10.58
CA TYR A 26 7.38 14.18 12.00
C TYR A 26 6.54 12.91 12.22
N GLU A 27 5.39 12.81 11.56
CA GLU A 27 4.51 11.65 11.73
C GLU A 27 5.15 10.35 11.21
N SER A 28 5.86 10.41 10.07
CA SER A 28 6.60 9.25 9.57
C SER A 28 7.70 8.83 10.53
N GLU A 29 8.49 9.78 11.04
CA GLU A 29 9.57 9.51 12.00
C GLU A 29 9.05 8.82 13.26
N GLU A 30 7.88 9.19 13.80
CA GLU A 30 7.29 8.56 14.98
C GLU A 30 7.00 7.07 14.78
N ALA A 31 6.60 6.65 13.59
CA ALA A 31 6.37 5.23 13.29
C ALA A 31 7.68 4.48 12.97
N LEU A 32 8.57 5.12 12.21
CA LEU A 32 9.81 4.50 11.74
C LEU A 32 10.77 4.21 12.89
N LYS A 33 10.95 5.14 13.83
CA LYS A 33 11.85 4.95 14.99
C LYS A 33 11.41 3.86 15.94
N VAL A 34 10.14 3.44 15.92
CA VAL A 34 9.65 2.33 16.73
C VAL A 34 9.54 1.01 15.96
N GLY A 35 10.07 0.97 14.73
CA GLY A 35 10.28 -0.25 13.96
C GLY A 35 9.29 -0.50 12.82
N ALA A 36 8.55 0.50 12.34
CA ALA A 36 7.84 0.36 11.07
C ALA A 36 8.85 0.23 9.92
N ASP A 37 8.57 -0.64 8.97
CA ASP A 37 9.35 -0.80 7.75
C ASP A 37 8.77 0.03 6.62
N TYR A 38 7.46 0.26 6.66
CA TYR A 38 6.70 1.09 5.72
C TYR A 38 5.75 2.02 6.48
N VAL A 39 5.54 3.22 5.95
CA VAL A 39 4.53 4.17 6.45
C VAL A 39 3.70 4.68 5.29
N THR A 40 2.38 4.85 5.48
CA THR A 40 1.52 5.38 4.42
C THR A 40 1.30 6.88 4.55
N VAL A 41 1.31 7.56 3.41
CA VAL A 41 0.92 8.96 3.25
C VAL A 41 -0.14 9.07 2.15
N LEU A 42 -1.10 9.99 2.27
CA LEU A 42 -2.15 10.14 1.26
C LEU A 42 -1.61 10.82 -0.02
N GLY A 43 -1.92 10.24 -1.17
CA GLY A 43 -1.56 10.79 -2.48
C GLY A 43 -2.30 12.09 -2.83
N VAL A 44 -3.34 12.43 -2.09
CA VAL A 44 -4.11 13.67 -2.25
C VAL A 44 -3.52 14.85 -1.46
N THR A 45 -2.54 14.60 -0.59
CA THR A 45 -1.91 15.67 0.19
C THR A 45 -0.88 16.46 -0.63
N ASP A 46 -0.34 17.50 -0.03
CA ASP A 46 0.68 18.37 -0.62
C ASP A 46 2.00 17.64 -0.85
N ASN A 47 2.71 18.03 -1.91
CA ASN A 47 3.99 17.43 -2.27
C ASN A 47 5.08 17.67 -1.21
N LEU A 48 5.02 18.76 -0.45
CA LEU A 48 5.96 19.02 0.67
C LEU A 48 5.76 18.02 1.80
N THR A 49 4.51 17.65 2.11
CA THR A 49 4.20 16.61 3.09
C THR A 49 4.75 15.26 2.64
N ILE A 50 4.51 14.87 1.37
CA ILE A 50 5.02 13.62 0.82
C ILE A 50 6.55 13.58 0.82
N LYS A 51 7.20 14.69 0.41
CA LYS A 51 8.66 14.79 0.45
C LYS A 51 9.20 14.67 1.87
N GLY A 52 8.53 15.28 2.85
CA GLY A 52 8.89 15.12 4.27
C GLY A 52 8.82 13.66 4.73
N CYS A 53 7.78 12.91 4.29
CA CYS A 53 7.68 11.48 4.57
C CYS A 53 8.84 10.69 3.94
N ILE A 54 9.19 10.98 2.68
CA ILE A 54 10.30 10.35 1.96
C ILE A 54 11.62 10.61 2.70
N ASP A 55 11.91 11.87 3.06
CA ASP A 55 13.15 12.25 3.76
C ASP A 55 13.27 11.53 5.13
N ALA A 56 12.15 11.37 5.85
CA ALA A 56 12.13 10.60 7.08
C ALA A 56 12.45 9.12 6.82
N ALA A 57 11.84 8.52 5.79
CA ALA A 57 12.08 7.12 5.46
C ALA A 57 13.52 6.86 5.04
N GLU A 58 14.10 7.70 4.20
CA GLU A 58 15.50 7.61 3.77
C GLU A 58 16.47 7.66 4.97
N LYS A 59 16.21 8.54 5.94
CA LYS A 59 17.02 8.64 7.18
C LYS A 59 17.06 7.33 7.95
N TYR A 60 15.96 6.57 7.97
CA TYR A 60 15.84 5.30 8.69
C TYR A 60 16.15 4.07 7.82
N GLY A 61 16.46 4.24 6.54
CA GLY A 61 16.63 3.14 5.58
C GLY A 61 15.34 2.34 5.39
N LYS A 62 14.19 3.04 5.35
CA LYS A 62 12.84 2.50 5.24
C LYS A 62 12.10 3.09 4.05
N GLU A 63 10.86 2.71 3.83
CA GLU A 63 10.11 3.09 2.64
C GLU A 63 8.76 3.76 2.97
N ILE A 64 8.34 4.67 2.09
CA ILE A 64 7.01 5.28 2.12
C ILE A 64 6.15 4.66 1.03
N VAL A 65 4.92 4.37 1.37
CA VAL A 65 3.87 3.97 0.43
C VAL A 65 2.85 5.09 0.32
N VAL A 66 2.69 5.64 -0.87
CA VAL A 66 1.68 6.68 -1.12
C VAL A 66 0.34 6.00 -1.43
N ASP A 67 -0.63 6.20 -0.56
CA ASP A 67 -2.01 5.69 -0.73
C ASP A 67 -2.78 6.57 -1.72
N MET A 68 -3.16 6.00 -2.85
CA MET A 68 -3.81 6.70 -3.97
C MET A 68 -5.33 6.82 -3.82
N ILE A 69 -5.88 6.54 -2.62
CA ILE A 69 -7.31 6.73 -2.37
C ILE A 69 -7.75 8.15 -2.74
N CYS A 70 -8.81 8.26 -3.51
CA CYS A 70 -9.36 9.53 -3.99
C CYS A 70 -8.39 10.41 -4.81
N ALA A 71 -7.21 9.92 -5.19
CA ALA A 71 -6.31 10.69 -6.04
C ALA A 71 -6.95 10.95 -7.41
N PRO A 72 -7.08 12.23 -7.83
CA PRO A 72 -7.56 12.55 -9.17
C PRO A 72 -6.45 12.30 -10.18
N ASP A 73 -6.81 12.06 -11.45
CA ASP A 73 -5.85 11.93 -12.56
C ASP A 73 -4.64 11.04 -12.20
N LEU A 74 -4.90 9.75 -12.01
CA LEU A 74 -3.88 8.78 -11.62
C LEU A 74 -2.61 8.84 -12.49
N PRO A 75 -2.68 8.89 -13.84
CA PRO A 75 -1.48 8.94 -14.68
C PRO A 75 -0.59 10.15 -14.41
N ARG A 76 -1.19 11.30 -14.16
CA ARG A 76 -0.44 12.51 -13.80
C ARG A 76 0.15 12.39 -12.40
N ARG A 77 -0.67 11.97 -11.43
CA ARG A 77 -0.23 11.87 -10.02
C ARG A 77 0.90 10.86 -9.84
N ILE A 78 0.85 9.72 -10.52
CA ILE A 78 1.91 8.71 -10.52
C ILE A 78 3.24 9.35 -10.93
N ARG A 79 3.28 10.05 -12.08
CA ARG A 79 4.51 10.71 -12.55
C ARG A 79 5.05 11.75 -11.56
N GLU A 80 4.17 12.55 -10.96
CA GLU A 80 4.57 13.53 -9.94
C GLU A 80 5.21 12.85 -8.74
N LEU A 81 4.62 11.76 -8.25
CA LEU A 81 5.10 11.02 -7.08
C LEU A 81 6.41 10.28 -7.34
N GLU A 82 6.56 9.66 -8.50
CA GLU A 82 7.83 9.04 -8.90
C GLU A 82 8.95 10.07 -9.02
N ASN A 83 8.66 11.25 -9.57
CA ASN A 83 9.64 12.35 -9.63
C ASN A 83 10.02 12.91 -8.25
N LEU A 84 9.15 12.78 -7.24
CA LEU A 84 9.48 13.11 -5.85
C LEU A 84 10.33 12.04 -5.17
N GLY A 85 10.45 10.85 -5.76
CA GLY A 85 11.17 9.71 -5.19
C GLY A 85 10.31 8.80 -4.31
N ALA A 86 8.99 8.72 -4.52
CA ALA A 86 8.12 7.81 -3.79
C ALA A 86 8.56 6.36 -4.01
N HIS A 87 8.74 5.58 -2.94
CA HIS A 87 9.20 4.20 -2.97
C HIS A 87 8.12 3.23 -3.45
N GLY A 88 6.87 3.47 -3.03
CA GLY A 88 5.73 2.64 -3.39
C GLY A 88 4.45 3.46 -3.55
N LEU A 89 3.56 2.99 -4.42
CA LEU A 89 2.23 3.55 -4.65
C LEU A 89 1.18 2.47 -4.41
N ALA A 90 0.15 2.77 -3.62
CA ALA A 90 -0.93 1.85 -3.31
C ALA A 90 -2.22 2.22 -4.04
N VAL A 91 -2.69 1.35 -4.93
CA VAL A 91 -4.07 1.40 -5.40
C VAL A 91 -5.00 1.17 -4.21
N HIS A 92 -5.91 2.08 -3.97
CA HIS A 92 -6.87 1.95 -2.90
C HIS A 92 -8.23 2.51 -3.30
N VAL A 93 -9.22 1.63 -3.40
CA VAL A 93 -10.63 2.02 -3.52
C VAL A 93 -11.27 1.84 -2.17
N GLY A 94 -11.73 2.93 -1.56
CA GLY A 94 -12.34 2.92 -0.24
C GLY A 94 -13.68 2.16 -0.22
N THR A 95 -14.12 1.74 0.97
CA THR A 95 -15.34 0.94 1.16
C THR A 95 -16.57 1.60 0.54
N ASP A 96 -16.73 2.90 0.71
CA ASP A 96 -17.87 3.65 0.15
C ASP A 96 -17.85 3.70 -1.37
N GLN A 97 -16.66 3.84 -1.96
CA GLN A 97 -16.50 3.79 -3.41
C GLN A 97 -16.77 2.39 -3.97
N GLN A 98 -16.35 1.33 -3.26
CA GLN A 98 -16.66 -0.05 -3.62
C GLN A 98 -18.18 -0.30 -3.55
N ALA A 99 -18.86 0.21 -2.52
CA ALA A 99 -20.31 0.13 -2.41
C ALA A 99 -21.02 0.86 -3.57
N ALA A 100 -20.41 1.91 -4.12
CA ALA A 100 -20.87 2.59 -5.32
C ALA A 100 -20.44 1.91 -6.65
N GLY A 101 -19.82 0.72 -6.59
CA GLY A 101 -19.49 -0.10 -7.75
C GLY A 101 -18.07 0.10 -8.31
N ARG A 102 -17.23 0.97 -7.72
CA ARG A 102 -15.84 1.13 -8.16
C ARG A 102 -15.01 -0.09 -7.77
N LYS A 103 -14.13 -0.53 -8.67
CA LYS A 103 -13.30 -1.72 -8.46
C LYS A 103 -11.81 -1.36 -8.45
N PRO A 104 -11.03 -1.81 -7.46
CA PRO A 104 -9.58 -1.56 -7.42
C PRO A 104 -8.82 -2.08 -8.63
N ILE A 105 -9.32 -3.12 -9.29
CA ILE A 105 -8.68 -3.72 -10.47
C ILE A 105 -8.55 -2.72 -11.63
N ASP A 106 -9.49 -1.79 -11.77
CA ASP A 106 -9.47 -0.80 -12.86
C ASP A 106 -8.35 0.23 -12.60
N ASP A 107 -8.21 0.70 -11.37
CA ASP A 107 -7.10 1.58 -10.97
C ASP A 107 -5.75 0.85 -11.04
N LEU A 108 -5.71 -0.45 -10.71
CA LEU A 108 -4.49 -1.25 -10.81
C LEU A 108 -4.01 -1.39 -12.26
N ARG A 109 -4.91 -1.53 -13.23
CA ARG A 109 -4.54 -1.52 -14.66
C ARG A 109 -3.87 -0.21 -15.06
N VAL A 110 -4.43 0.92 -14.61
CA VAL A 110 -3.82 2.25 -14.84
C VAL A 110 -2.44 2.35 -14.19
N MET A 111 -2.32 1.87 -12.95
CA MET A 111 -1.02 1.86 -12.25
C MET A 111 0.01 1.01 -12.98
N ALA A 112 -0.34 -0.21 -13.39
CA ALA A 112 0.56 -1.11 -14.12
C ALA A 112 1.04 -0.53 -15.46
N GLU A 113 0.21 0.28 -16.12
CA GLU A 113 0.56 0.96 -17.37
C GLU A 113 1.51 2.15 -17.16
N HIS A 114 1.26 2.95 -16.13
CA HIS A 114 1.89 4.26 -15.97
C HIS A 114 3.04 4.30 -14.94
N CYS A 115 3.05 3.42 -13.94
CA CYS A 115 4.11 3.34 -12.94
C CYS A 115 5.37 2.70 -13.54
N LYS A 116 6.54 3.32 -13.35
CA LYS A 116 7.81 2.89 -13.97
C LYS A 116 8.90 2.57 -12.94
N ALA A 117 8.85 3.19 -11.79
CA ALA A 117 9.91 3.10 -10.78
C ALA A 117 9.41 2.65 -9.42
N ALA A 118 8.23 3.13 -8.97
CA ALA A 118 7.70 2.81 -7.66
C ALA A 118 7.11 1.38 -7.61
N LYS A 119 7.22 0.73 -6.46
CA LYS A 119 6.56 -0.55 -6.20
C LYS A 119 5.04 -0.38 -6.19
N ILE A 120 4.31 -1.30 -6.79
CA ILE A 120 2.84 -1.23 -6.81
C ILE A 120 2.27 -2.14 -5.74
N SER A 121 1.40 -1.59 -4.90
CA SER A 121 0.53 -2.36 -4.02
C SER A 121 -0.94 -2.09 -4.33
N VAL A 122 -1.84 -3.02 -3.98
CA VAL A 122 -3.27 -2.85 -4.18
C VAL A 122 -4.07 -3.30 -2.98
N ALA A 123 -5.05 -2.46 -2.61
CA ALA A 123 -5.97 -2.68 -1.50
C ALA A 123 -7.43 -2.54 -1.93
N GLY A 124 -8.31 -3.24 -1.24
CA GLY A 124 -9.76 -3.10 -1.35
C GLY A 124 -10.45 -4.34 -1.93
N GLY A 125 -11.29 -5.00 -1.12
CA GLY A 125 -12.18 -6.09 -1.54
C GLY A 125 -11.49 -7.36 -2.08
N ILE A 126 -10.19 -7.55 -1.82
CA ILE A 126 -9.44 -8.72 -2.30
C ILE A 126 -9.73 -9.91 -1.40
N SER A 127 -9.96 -11.07 -2.02
CA SER A 127 -10.19 -12.36 -1.39
C SER A 127 -9.42 -13.48 -2.13
N ALA A 128 -9.43 -14.70 -1.62
CA ALA A 128 -8.83 -15.84 -2.31
C ALA A 128 -9.37 -16.02 -3.73
N ASP A 129 -10.67 -15.83 -3.92
CA ASP A 129 -11.33 -16.01 -5.23
C ASP A 129 -10.94 -14.94 -6.25
N THR A 130 -10.69 -13.70 -5.80
CA THR A 130 -10.35 -12.59 -6.70
C THR A 130 -8.83 -12.39 -6.89
N THR A 131 -8.02 -12.99 -6.03
CA THR A 131 -6.54 -12.85 -6.08
C THR A 131 -5.94 -13.17 -7.46
N PRO A 132 -6.36 -14.22 -8.22
CA PRO A 132 -5.75 -14.49 -9.52
C PRO A 132 -5.84 -13.33 -10.51
N GLU A 133 -6.96 -12.60 -10.52
CA GLU A 133 -7.15 -11.45 -11.40
C GLU A 133 -6.18 -10.30 -11.06
N TYR A 134 -5.99 -10.04 -9.76
CA TYR A 134 -5.05 -9.01 -9.31
C TYR A 134 -3.59 -9.42 -9.53
N ALA A 135 -3.25 -10.67 -9.21
CA ALA A 135 -1.91 -11.21 -9.36
C ALA A 135 -1.42 -11.22 -10.81
N ALA A 136 -2.33 -11.40 -11.78
CA ALA A 136 -2.02 -11.33 -13.22
C ALA A 136 -1.46 -9.96 -13.66
N LEU A 137 -1.75 -8.88 -12.94
CA LEU A 137 -1.19 -7.54 -13.17
C LEU A 137 0.15 -7.30 -12.43
N LYS A 138 0.64 -8.32 -11.72
CA LYS A 138 1.96 -8.38 -11.07
C LYS A 138 2.25 -7.22 -10.10
N PRO A 139 1.31 -6.83 -9.19
CA PRO A 139 1.66 -5.94 -8.12
C PRO A 139 2.67 -6.63 -7.17
N GLU A 140 3.54 -5.86 -6.55
CA GLU A 140 4.48 -6.39 -5.55
C GLU A 140 3.78 -6.83 -4.27
N VAL A 141 2.69 -6.15 -3.89
CA VAL A 141 1.95 -6.41 -2.65
C VAL A 141 0.44 -6.42 -2.87
N LEU A 142 -0.22 -7.47 -2.36
CA LEU A 142 -1.67 -7.50 -2.16
C LEU A 142 -2.00 -7.23 -0.70
N ILE A 143 -2.78 -6.18 -0.43
CA ILE A 143 -3.24 -5.81 0.91
C ILE A 143 -4.63 -6.41 1.12
N VAL A 144 -4.72 -7.44 1.95
CA VAL A 144 -5.96 -8.19 2.17
C VAL A 144 -6.37 -8.11 3.63
N GLY A 145 -7.50 -7.47 3.90
CA GLY A 145 -8.11 -7.35 5.22
C GLY A 145 -9.22 -8.39 5.43
N SER A 146 -10.46 -7.98 5.18
CA SER A 146 -11.66 -8.79 5.41
C SER A 146 -11.67 -10.13 4.68
N GLY A 147 -11.06 -10.22 3.50
CA GLY A 147 -10.90 -11.48 2.76
C GLY A 147 -10.13 -12.56 3.52
N ILE A 148 -9.32 -12.17 4.51
CA ILE A 148 -8.66 -13.11 5.43
C ILE A 148 -9.40 -13.15 6.76
N THR A 149 -9.63 -12.00 7.41
CA THR A 149 -10.10 -11.95 8.81
C THR A 149 -11.55 -12.42 8.97
N HIS A 150 -12.39 -12.28 7.95
CA HIS A 150 -13.79 -12.77 7.95
C HIS A 150 -13.97 -14.12 7.24
N ALA A 151 -12.89 -14.73 6.74
CA ALA A 151 -12.97 -16.06 6.15
C ALA A 151 -13.30 -17.11 7.22
N LYS A 152 -14.06 -18.16 6.84
CA LYS A 152 -14.34 -19.30 7.74
C LYS A 152 -13.06 -19.93 8.30
N ASN A 153 -11.98 -19.90 7.54
CA ASN A 153 -10.66 -20.35 7.95
C ASN A 153 -9.62 -19.31 7.48
N PRO A 154 -9.26 -18.33 8.32
CA PRO A 154 -8.32 -17.27 7.97
C PRO A 154 -6.93 -17.77 7.54
N VAL A 155 -6.44 -18.83 8.18
CA VAL A 155 -5.13 -19.42 7.86
C VAL A 155 -5.14 -20.05 6.47
N LYS A 156 -6.22 -20.76 6.12
CA LYS A 156 -6.38 -21.34 4.78
C LYS A 156 -6.46 -20.25 3.73
N ALA A 157 -7.30 -19.23 3.95
CA ALA A 157 -7.47 -18.10 3.03
C ALA A 157 -6.12 -17.38 2.78
N ALA A 158 -5.36 -17.09 3.82
CA ALA A 158 -4.05 -16.46 3.68
C ALA A 158 -3.06 -17.31 2.87
N LYS A 159 -3.04 -18.62 3.07
CA LYS A 159 -2.19 -19.55 2.31
C LYS A 159 -2.60 -19.63 0.83
N GLU A 160 -3.88 -19.66 0.52
CA GLU A 160 -4.40 -19.69 -0.86
C GLU A 160 -4.05 -18.39 -1.60
N ILE A 161 -4.23 -17.24 -0.97
CA ILE A 161 -3.85 -15.93 -1.52
C ILE A 161 -2.34 -15.89 -1.82
N LYS A 162 -1.51 -16.28 -0.84
CA LYS A 162 -0.06 -16.31 -1.02
C LYS A 162 0.35 -17.23 -2.17
N LYS A 163 -0.20 -18.43 -2.25
CA LYS A 163 0.06 -19.38 -3.33
C LYS A 163 -0.29 -18.79 -4.70
N SER A 164 -1.46 -18.18 -4.82
CA SER A 164 -1.90 -17.55 -6.07
C SER A 164 -0.96 -16.41 -6.52
N MET A 165 -0.41 -15.62 -5.58
CA MET A 165 0.60 -14.62 -5.88
C MET A 165 1.92 -15.22 -6.36
N GLU A 166 2.34 -16.35 -5.79
CA GLU A 166 3.60 -17.03 -6.17
C GLU A 166 3.51 -17.68 -7.55
N GLU A 167 2.34 -18.20 -7.95
CA GLU A 167 2.09 -18.82 -9.26
C GLU A 167 2.05 -17.81 -10.42
N CYS A 168 1.87 -16.51 -10.15
CA CYS A 168 1.82 -15.45 -11.15
C CYS A 168 3.16 -14.67 -11.32
N LYS A 169 4.18 -14.99 -10.53
CA LYS A 169 5.53 -14.41 -10.65
C LYS A 169 6.32 -15.12 -11.74
#